data_a0a4e2c71b6b84e15a214887c3b1dcd8
#
_entry.id   a0a4e2c71b6b84e15a214887c3b1dcd8
#
_cell.length_a   1.000
_cell.length_b   1.000
_cell.length_c   1.000
_cell.angle_alpha   90.00
_cell.angle_beta   90.00
_cell.angle_gamma   90.00
#
_symmetry.space_group_name_H-M   'P 1'
#
loop_
_entity.id
_entity.type
_entity.pdbx_description
1 polymer ?
#
loop_
_entity_poly.entity_id
_entity_poly.type
_entity_poly.pdbx_seq_one_letter_code
_entity_poly.pdbx_strand_id
1 'polypeptide(L)'
;MTGLPRKWRAAVDKVLNYLALARKGGRAELGEEPVGIAARALKAPLILVAGDASDHTWRRAKSFAAGTDQQCVRLSVTKEEMGFAVGRTSLAIAAITDVQLALAMVTSLGEPEKYKAVVEVLTAKAEKAKKRQAEAKAHQRNLRKGKKK
;
A
#
# COMPACT_ATOMS: atom_id res chain seq x y z
N MET A 1 13.08 20.46 -13.57
CA MET A 1 12.55 21.44 -12.67
C MET A 1 11.67 20.78 -11.62
N THR A 2 11.94 20.82 -10.44
CA THR A 2 11.11 20.11 -9.49
C THR A 2 10.79 20.93 -8.31
N GLY A 3 10.89 21.98 -8.04
CA GLY A 3 10.46 22.79 -6.92
C GLY A 3 10.36 22.08 -5.57
N LEU A 4 10.56 20.78 -5.46
CA LEU A 4 10.48 20.09 -4.18
C LEU A 4 11.79 20.20 -3.40
N PRO A 5 11.73 20.49 -2.07
CA PRO A 5 12.91 20.42 -1.23
C PRO A 5 13.54 19.03 -1.26
N ARG A 6 14.85 18.98 -1.04
CA ARG A 6 15.60 17.72 -1.11
C ARG A 6 15.03 16.62 -0.22
N LYS A 7 14.61 16.94 1.00
CA LYS A 7 14.06 15.96 1.92
C LYS A 7 12.73 15.37 1.42
N TRP A 8 11.91 16.19 0.77
CA TRP A 8 10.64 15.72 0.20
C TRP A 8 10.90 14.87 -1.03
N ARG A 9 11.91 15.24 -1.82
CA ARG A 9 12.31 14.43 -2.97
C ARG A 9 12.77 13.05 -2.55
N ALA A 10 13.53 12.95 -1.46
CA ALA A 10 13.95 11.66 -0.92
C ALA A 10 12.77 10.80 -0.49
N ALA A 11 11.76 11.40 0.16
CA ALA A 11 10.55 10.66 0.57
C ALA A 11 9.75 10.19 -0.63
N VAL A 12 9.62 11.01 -1.67
CA VAL A 12 8.96 10.63 -2.93
C VAL A 12 9.69 9.46 -3.58
N ASP A 13 11.01 9.52 -3.66
CA ASP A 13 11.82 8.46 -4.26
C ASP A 13 11.68 7.16 -3.50
N LYS A 14 11.62 7.19 -2.17
CA LYS A 14 11.40 5.98 -1.35
C LYS A 14 10.05 5.33 -1.64
N VAL A 15 8.98 6.12 -1.68
CA VAL A 15 7.65 5.56 -1.92
C VAL A 15 7.55 4.96 -3.32
N LEU A 16 8.18 5.59 -4.31
CA LEU A 16 8.22 5.05 -5.67
C LEU A 16 9.02 3.76 -5.75
N ASN A 17 10.12 3.65 -5.01
CA ASN A 17 10.90 2.42 -4.92
C ASN A 17 10.08 1.29 -4.29
N TYR A 18 9.34 1.58 -3.22
CA TYR A 18 8.46 0.59 -2.60
C TYR A 18 7.36 0.14 -3.58
N LEU A 19 6.80 1.07 -4.35
CA LEU A 19 5.77 0.74 -5.35
C LEU A 19 6.34 -0.21 -6.41
N ALA A 20 7.55 0.06 -6.89
CA ALA A 20 8.23 -0.80 -7.85
C ALA A 20 8.46 -2.21 -7.28
N LEU A 21 8.89 -2.29 -6.01
CA LEU A 21 9.09 -3.56 -5.32
C LEU A 21 7.76 -4.31 -5.15
N ALA A 22 6.70 -3.60 -4.79
CA ALA A 22 5.37 -4.20 -4.63
C ALA A 22 4.89 -4.82 -5.94
N ARG A 23 5.08 -4.10 -7.03
CA ARG A 23 4.68 -4.60 -8.36
C ARG A 23 5.46 -5.85 -8.73
N LYS A 24 6.77 -5.85 -8.54
CA LYS A 24 7.63 -7.01 -8.84
C LYS A 24 7.24 -8.23 -8.02
N GLY A 25 6.87 -8.02 -6.76
CA GLY A 25 6.52 -9.11 -5.85
C GLY A 25 5.06 -9.57 -5.95
N GLY A 26 4.28 -9.02 -6.88
CA GLY A 26 2.87 -9.37 -7.00
C GLY A 26 2.02 -8.84 -5.84
N ARG A 27 2.47 -7.77 -5.20
CA ARG A 27 1.81 -7.18 -4.01
C ARG A 27 1.17 -5.83 -4.31
N ALA A 28 0.94 -5.53 -5.58
CA ALA A 28 0.28 -4.30 -5.99
C ALA A 28 -0.73 -4.58 -7.08
N GLU A 29 -1.85 -3.88 -7.01
CA GLU A 29 -2.84 -3.83 -8.08
C GLU A 29 -2.79 -2.44 -8.69
N LEU A 30 -2.72 -2.34 -10.01
CA LEU A 30 -2.49 -1.09 -10.71
C LEU A 30 -3.69 -0.72 -11.57
N GLY A 31 -4.19 0.50 -11.39
CA GLY A 31 -5.31 1.01 -12.15
C GLY A 31 -6.63 0.88 -11.43
N GLU A 32 -7.61 1.66 -11.85
CA GLU A 32 -8.90 1.78 -11.16
C GLU A 32 -9.65 0.46 -11.03
N GLU A 33 -9.72 -0.30 -12.11
CA GLU A 33 -10.48 -1.55 -12.10
C GLU A 33 -9.84 -2.63 -11.21
N PRO A 34 -8.53 -2.94 -11.33
CA PRO A 34 -7.91 -3.91 -10.43
C PRO A 34 -7.93 -3.47 -8.97
N VAL A 35 -7.77 -2.17 -8.70
CA VAL A 35 -7.86 -1.65 -7.33
C VAL A 35 -9.28 -1.87 -6.77
N GLY A 36 -10.30 -1.57 -7.57
CA GLY A 36 -11.68 -1.78 -7.16
C GLY A 36 -11.99 -3.24 -6.84
N ILE A 37 -11.49 -4.16 -7.66
CA ILE A 37 -11.67 -5.59 -7.43
C ILE A 37 -11.01 -6.01 -6.11
N ALA A 38 -9.78 -5.58 -5.88
CA ALA A 38 -9.06 -5.89 -4.64
C ALA A 38 -9.76 -5.31 -3.42
N ALA A 39 -10.24 -4.06 -3.52
CA ALA A 39 -10.92 -3.39 -2.41
C ALA A 39 -12.23 -4.08 -2.05
N ARG A 40 -13.01 -4.49 -3.05
CA ARG A 40 -14.26 -5.23 -2.80
C ARG A 40 -14.01 -6.57 -2.13
N ALA A 41 -12.86 -7.17 -2.40
CA ALA A 41 -12.44 -8.42 -1.75
C ALA A 41 -11.75 -8.18 -0.40
N LEU A 42 -11.67 -6.93 0.07
CA LEU A 42 -10.99 -6.51 1.31
C LEU A 42 -9.50 -6.88 1.31
N LYS A 43 -8.88 -6.81 0.13
CA LYS A 43 -7.46 -7.14 -0.07
C LYS A 43 -6.57 -5.93 -0.36
N ALA A 44 -7.08 -4.72 -0.15
CA ALA A 44 -6.38 -3.48 -0.43
C ALA A 44 -6.19 -2.65 0.85
N PRO A 45 -5.31 -3.08 1.76
CA PRO A 45 -5.09 -2.33 3.01
C PRO A 45 -4.65 -0.88 2.78
N LEU A 46 -4.00 -0.61 1.65
CA LEU A 46 -3.58 0.75 1.30
C LEU A 46 -3.86 1.03 -0.16
N ILE A 47 -4.60 2.09 -0.43
CA ILE A 47 -4.88 2.59 -1.78
C ILE A 47 -4.12 3.90 -1.93
N LEU A 48 -3.28 3.99 -2.97
CA LEU A 48 -2.45 5.16 -3.26
C LEU A 48 -3.02 5.90 -4.46
N VAL A 49 -3.13 7.21 -4.36
CA VAL A 49 -3.62 8.06 -5.45
C VAL A 49 -2.57 9.12 -5.76
N ALA A 50 -2.27 9.34 -7.04
CA ALA A 50 -1.33 10.36 -7.44
C ALA A 50 -1.84 11.76 -7.07
N GLY A 51 -0.92 12.67 -6.74
CA GLY A 51 -1.26 14.01 -6.33
C GLY A 51 -1.97 14.82 -7.40
N ASP A 52 -1.70 14.55 -8.66
CA ASP A 52 -2.34 15.21 -9.81
C ASP A 52 -3.46 14.39 -10.44
N ALA A 53 -3.93 13.35 -9.76
CA ALA A 53 -5.09 12.58 -10.21
C ALA A 53 -6.34 13.47 -10.18
N SER A 54 -7.32 13.15 -11.03
CA SER A 54 -8.57 13.90 -11.09
C SER A 54 -9.38 13.73 -9.79
N ASP A 55 -10.30 14.68 -9.55
CA ASP A 55 -11.21 14.56 -8.42
C ASP A 55 -12.08 13.31 -8.53
N HIS A 56 -12.43 12.91 -9.74
CA HIS A 56 -13.17 11.67 -9.98
C HIS A 56 -12.39 10.45 -9.46
N THR A 57 -11.10 10.36 -9.80
CA THR A 57 -10.24 9.27 -9.32
C THR A 57 -10.14 9.27 -7.80
N TRP A 58 -9.94 10.44 -7.21
CA TRP A 58 -9.86 10.55 -5.75
C TRP A 58 -11.16 10.10 -5.07
N ARG A 59 -12.31 10.53 -5.59
CA ARG A 59 -13.62 10.10 -5.05
C ARG A 59 -13.82 8.60 -5.21
N ARG A 60 -13.42 8.03 -6.35
CA ARG A 60 -13.48 6.57 -6.56
C ARG A 60 -12.65 5.82 -5.53
N ALA A 61 -11.41 6.29 -5.31
CA ALA A 61 -10.54 5.66 -4.31
C ALA A 61 -11.17 5.70 -2.92
N LYS A 62 -11.70 6.85 -2.53
CA LYS A 62 -12.38 6.98 -1.23
C LYS A 62 -13.60 6.07 -1.15
N SER A 63 -14.36 5.91 -2.23
CA SER A 63 -15.51 5.02 -2.24
C SER A 63 -15.11 3.55 -2.06
N PHE A 64 -13.98 3.15 -2.63
CA PHE A 64 -13.45 1.79 -2.44
C PHE A 64 -13.11 1.49 -0.99
N ALA A 65 -12.63 2.49 -0.26
CA ALA A 65 -12.26 2.35 1.15
C ALA A 65 -13.44 2.55 2.11
N ALA A 66 -14.50 3.19 1.67
CA ALA A 66 -15.63 3.57 2.54
C ALA A 66 -16.26 2.35 3.22
N GLY A 67 -16.54 2.48 4.50
CA GLY A 67 -17.18 1.41 5.29
C GLY A 67 -16.23 0.27 5.64
N THR A 68 -14.95 0.39 5.35
CA THR A 68 -13.94 -0.62 5.66
C THR A 68 -12.78 0.03 6.41
N ASP A 69 -11.84 -0.79 6.86
CA ASP A 69 -10.61 -0.29 7.47
C ASP A 69 -9.46 -0.14 6.45
N GLN A 70 -9.77 -0.29 5.17
CA GLN A 70 -8.80 -0.05 4.11
C GLN A 70 -8.50 1.45 4.03
N GLN A 71 -7.23 1.80 3.86
CA GLN A 71 -6.78 3.18 3.92
C GLN A 71 -6.54 3.75 2.52
N CYS A 72 -6.83 5.03 2.36
CA CYS A 72 -6.67 5.73 1.09
C CYS A 72 -5.80 6.96 1.32
N VAL A 73 -4.71 7.08 0.56
CA VAL A 73 -3.73 8.15 0.74
C VAL A 73 -3.47 8.82 -0.61
N ARG A 74 -3.51 10.15 -0.62
CA ARG A 74 -3.11 10.93 -1.79
C ARG A 74 -1.64 11.33 -1.63
N LEU A 75 -0.82 10.96 -2.58
CA LEU A 75 0.62 11.20 -2.54
C LEU A 75 0.98 12.53 -3.18
N SER A 76 2.21 12.98 -2.97
CA SER A 76 2.75 14.15 -3.64
C SER A 76 3.41 13.82 -4.98
N VAL A 77 3.31 12.58 -5.42
CA VAL A 77 3.89 12.14 -6.71
C VAL A 77 2.88 12.35 -7.83
N THR A 78 3.38 12.51 -9.04
CA THR A 78 2.53 12.64 -10.23
C THR A 78 2.15 11.28 -10.79
N LYS A 79 1.10 11.28 -11.64
CA LYS A 79 0.71 10.09 -12.39
C LYS A 79 1.87 9.55 -13.23
N GLU A 80 2.66 10.45 -13.81
CA GLU A 80 3.81 10.06 -14.63
C GLU A 80 4.88 9.38 -13.79
N GLU A 81 5.17 9.92 -12.60
CA GLU A 81 6.15 9.34 -11.69
C GLU A 81 5.72 7.97 -11.21
N MET A 82 4.46 7.82 -10.83
CA MET A 82 3.92 6.51 -10.43
C MET A 82 3.98 5.52 -11.58
N GLY A 83 3.59 5.95 -12.77
CA GLY A 83 3.65 5.11 -13.96
C GLY A 83 5.06 4.65 -14.26
N PHE A 84 6.01 5.58 -14.25
CA PHE A 84 7.41 5.27 -14.52
C PHE A 84 7.96 4.21 -13.56
N ALA A 85 7.59 4.29 -12.29
CA ALA A 85 8.05 3.33 -11.28
C ALA A 85 7.62 1.89 -11.57
N VAL A 86 6.52 1.70 -12.31
CA VAL A 86 5.96 0.37 -12.61
C VAL A 86 6.00 0.04 -14.10
N GLY A 87 6.75 0.80 -14.89
CA GLY A 87 6.91 0.54 -16.31
C GLY A 87 5.71 0.93 -17.16
N ARG A 88 4.93 1.90 -16.72
CA ARG A 88 3.78 2.44 -17.48
C ARG A 88 4.00 3.91 -17.78
N THR A 89 3.25 4.43 -18.76
CA THR A 89 3.28 5.86 -19.10
C THR A 89 2.67 6.72 -18.00
N SER A 90 1.62 6.22 -17.36
CA SER A 90 0.86 6.95 -16.35
C SER A 90 0.15 5.97 -15.44
N LEU A 91 0.04 6.32 -14.15
CA LEU A 91 -0.70 5.53 -13.18
C LEU A 91 -1.29 6.47 -12.13
N ALA A 92 -2.61 6.57 -12.07
CA ALA A 92 -3.28 7.50 -11.16
C ALA A 92 -3.65 6.86 -9.80
N ILE A 93 -3.82 5.54 -9.77
CA ILE A 93 -4.28 4.82 -8.57
C ILE A 93 -3.65 3.44 -8.53
N ALA A 94 -3.26 3.01 -7.34
CA ALA A 94 -2.70 1.69 -7.08
C ALA A 94 -3.11 1.21 -5.70
N ALA A 95 -3.18 -0.10 -5.51
CA ALA A 95 -3.41 -0.70 -4.19
C ALA A 95 -2.21 -1.54 -3.81
N ILE A 96 -1.83 -1.48 -2.56
CA ILE A 96 -0.80 -2.34 -1.98
C ILE A 96 -1.52 -3.42 -1.19
N THR A 97 -1.30 -4.68 -1.55
CA THR A 97 -2.03 -5.80 -0.98
C THR A 97 -1.34 -6.44 0.23
N ASP A 98 -0.09 -6.12 0.46
CA ASP A 98 0.66 -6.59 1.62
C ASP A 98 0.69 -5.49 2.70
N VAL A 99 0.14 -5.77 3.88
CA VAL A 99 -0.02 -4.78 4.93
C VAL A 99 1.32 -4.30 5.50
N GLN A 100 2.32 -5.17 5.57
CA GLN A 100 3.62 -4.77 6.09
C GLN A 100 4.34 -3.82 5.15
N LEU A 101 4.25 -4.09 3.86
CA LEU A 101 4.79 -3.20 2.83
C LEU A 101 4.04 -1.88 2.83
N ALA A 102 2.71 -1.93 2.97
CA ALA A 102 1.88 -0.72 3.06
C ALA A 102 2.32 0.17 4.23
N LEU A 103 2.53 -0.42 5.38
CA LEU A 103 2.99 0.31 6.57
C LEU A 103 4.36 0.95 6.32
N ALA A 104 5.30 0.21 5.74
CA ALA A 104 6.62 0.75 5.42
C ALA A 104 6.53 1.92 4.46
N MET A 105 5.66 1.84 3.46
CA MET A 105 5.47 2.91 2.48
C MET A 105 4.96 4.19 3.13
N VAL A 106 3.92 4.11 3.95
CA VAL A 106 3.35 5.29 4.62
C VAL A 106 4.36 5.90 5.60
N THR A 107 5.05 5.04 6.34
CA THR A 107 6.08 5.50 7.28
C THR A 107 7.21 6.25 6.55
N SER A 108 7.55 5.81 5.34
CA SER A 108 8.62 6.44 4.55
C SER A 108 8.28 7.85 4.05
N LEU A 109 7.01 8.25 4.11
CA LEU A 109 6.58 9.57 3.64
C LEU A 109 7.08 10.71 4.52
N GLY A 110 7.49 10.42 5.76
CA GLY A 110 8.12 11.43 6.61
C GLY A 110 7.17 12.50 7.15
N GLU A 111 5.87 12.22 7.17
CA GLU A 111 4.87 13.14 7.70
C GLU A 111 4.02 12.43 8.76
N PRO A 112 4.60 12.14 9.94
CA PRO A 112 3.92 11.32 10.95
C PRO A 112 2.61 11.91 11.46
N GLU A 113 2.51 13.23 11.55
CA GLU A 113 1.28 13.87 12.00
C GLU A 113 0.15 13.68 10.99
N LYS A 114 0.46 13.87 9.72
CA LYS A 114 -0.51 13.79 8.63
C LYS A 114 -1.09 12.38 8.49
N TYR A 115 -0.25 11.37 8.63
CA TYR A 115 -0.65 9.97 8.40
C TYR A 115 -0.82 9.15 9.68
N LYS A 116 -0.93 9.81 10.82
CA LYS A 116 -1.03 9.13 12.11
C LYS A 116 -2.15 8.09 12.15
N ALA A 117 -3.35 8.46 11.73
CA ALA A 117 -4.49 7.55 11.74
C ALA A 117 -4.28 6.36 10.80
N VAL A 118 -3.72 6.62 9.61
CA VAL A 118 -3.42 5.56 8.65
C VAL A 118 -2.39 4.59 9.22
N VAL A 119 -1.32 5.11 9.81
CA VAL A 119 -0.26 4.29 10.41
C VAL A 119 -0.81 3.44 11.55
N GLU A 120 -1.68 3.98 12.40
CA GLU A 120 -2.28 3.23 13.49
C GLU A 120 -3.08 2.03 12.99
N VAL A 121 -3.91 2.22 11.97
CA VAL A 121 -4.69 1.14 11.38
C VAL A 121 -3.78 0.08 10.75
N LEU A 122 -2.80 0.51 9.97
CA LEU A 122 -1.88 -0.41 9.29
C LEU A 122 -0.99 -1.16 10.29
N THR A 123 -0.59 -0.50 11.38
CA THR A 123 0.20 -1.14 12.44
C THR A 123 -0.60 -2.27 13.09
N ALA A 124 -1.85 -2.02 13.43
CA ALA A 124 -2.72 -3.04 14.03
C ALA A 124 -2.91 -4.23 13.08
N LYS A 125 -3.12 -3.96 11.79
CA LYS A 125 -3.26 -5.01 10.78
C LYS A 125 -1.96 -5.81 10.61
N ALA A 126 -0.82 -5.12 10.61
CA ALA A 126 0.48 -5.77 10.47
C ALA A 126 0.77 -6.71 11.65
N GLU A 127 0.42 -6.29 12.86
CA GLU A 127 0.56 -7.12 14.06
C GLU A 127 -0.32 -8.37 13.99
N LYS A 128 -1.56 -8.23 13.54
CA LYS A 128 -2.46 -9.37 13.35
C LYS A 128 -1.91 -10.34 12.31
N ALA A 129 -1.35 -9.82 11.21
CA ALA A 129 -0.76 -10.66 10.18
C ALA A 129 0.43 -11.44 10.70
N LYS A 130 1.32 -10.80 11.48
CA LYS A 130 2.45 -11.47 12.12
C LYS A 130 2.00 -12.57 13.07
N LYS A 131 0.98 -12.30 13.86
CA LYS A 131 0.42 -13.28 14.80
C LYS A 131 -0.12 -14.49 14.07
N ARG A 132 -0.90 -14.28 12.99
CA ARG A 132 -1.42 -15.38 12.18
C ARG A 132 -0.30 -16.22 11.59
N GLN A 133 0.76 -15.59 11.09
CA GLN A 133 1.92 -16.29 10.53
C GLN A 133 2.61 -17.13 11.58
N ALA A 134 2.79 -16.59 12.78
CA ALA A 134 3.42 -17.32 13.88
C ALA A 134 2.57 -18.50 14.31
N GLU A 135 1.25 -18.34 14.42
CA GLU A 135 0.32 -19.42 14.76
C GLU A 135 0.32 -20.52 13.69
N ALA A 136 0.32 -20.12 12.41
CA ALA A 136 0.38 -21.09 11.30
C ALA A 136 1.67 -21.90 11.34
N LYS A 137 2.81 -21.25 11.60
CA LYS A 137 4.10 -21.95 11.71
C LYS A 137 4.12 -22.89 12.91
N ALA A 138 3.57 -22.47 14.05
CA ALA A 138 3.50 -23.31 15.24
C ALA A 138 2.61 -24.54 14.97
N HIS A 139 1.47 -24.32 14.31
CA HIS A 139 0.56 -25.42 13.94
C HIS A 139 1.25 -26.43 13.03
N GLN A 140 1.95 -25.97 12.00
CA GLN A 140 2.68 -26.86 11.11
C GLN A 140 3.75 -27.66 11.84
N ARG A 141 4.50 -27.02 12.76
CA ARG A 141 5.51 -27.72 13.57
C ARG A 141 4.87 -28.81 14.43
N ASN A 142 3.73 -28.52 15.04
CA ASN A 142 3.00 -29.49 15.85
C ASN A 142 2.50 -30.68 15.02
N LEU A 143 2.02 -30.42 13.81
CA LEU A 143 1.59 -31.47 12.89
C LEU A 143 2.77 -32.37 12.48
N ARG A 144 3.93 -31.78 12.20
CA ARG A 144 5.15 -32.55 11.87
C ARG A 144 5.59 -33.43 13.03
N LYS A 145 5.54 -32.91 14.26
CA LYS A 145 5.87 -33.70 15.45
C LYS A 145 4.90 -34.87 15.63
N GLY A 146 3.62 -34.64 15.39
CA GLY A 146 2.62 -35.70 15.45
C GLY A 146 2.84 -36.83 14.44
N LYS A 147 3.37 -36.50 13.26
CA LYS A 147 3.63 -37.48 12.21
C LYS A 147 4.88 -38.33 12.45
N LYS A 148 5.77 -37.95 13.36
CA LYS A 148 7.00 -38.68 13.64
C LYS A 148 6.82 -39.81 14.64
N LYS A 149 5.64 -40.02 15.12
CA LYS A 149 5.33 -41.18 15.94
C LYS A 149 5.00 -42.37 15.05
#